data_70e2728de72d0c44d52ee0745114541e
#
_entry.id   70e2728de72d0c44d52ee0745114541e
#
_cell.length_a   1.000
_cell.length_b   1.000
_cell.length_c   1.000
_cell.angle_alpha   90.00
_cell.angle_beta   90.00
_cell.angle_gamma   90.00
#
_symmetry.space_group_name_H-M   'P 1'
#
loop_
_entity.id
_entity.type
_entity.pdbx_description
1 polymer ?
#
loop_
_entity_poly.entity_id
_entity_poly.type
_entity_poly.pdbx_seq_one_letter_code
_entity_poly.pdbx_strand_id
1 'polypeptide(L)'
;MGFNPRDVARAGRKVYERHRADLERHHRGHFVLIDIRSERIYLADSPEGAYRKASAEREVGPFHLMRVGERAAYRSRRLTNGVDTRVTR
;
A
#
# COMPACT_ATOMS: atom_id res chain seq x y z
N MET A 1 -14.31 18.25 0.74
CA MET A 1 -14.27 17.34 -0.41
C MET A 1 -13.45 16.11 -0.09
N GLY A 2 -14.04 14.97 -0.18
CA GLY A 2 -13.36 13.74 0.12
C GLY A 2 -12.79 13.06 -1.10
N PHE A 3 -12.12 11.97 -0.86
CA PHE A 3 -11.60 11.12 -1.93
C PHE A 3 -12.45 9.86 -1.98
N ASN A 4 -12.75 9.38 -3.17
CA ASN A 4 -13.40 8.08 -3.24
C ASN A 4 -12.30 6.99 -3.26
N PRO A 5 -12.66 5.74 -2.94
CA PRO A 5 -11.65 4.66 -2.82
C PRO A 5 -10.81 4.46 -4.07
N ARG A 6 -11.41 4.64 -5.24
CA ARG A 6 -10.69 4.46 -6.50
C ARG A 6 -9.61 5.53 -6.66
N ASP A 7 -9.95 6.77 -6.31
CA ASP A 7 -8.99 7.87 -6.39
C ASP A 7 -7.87 7.69 -5.39
N VAL A 8 -8.19 7.21 -4.19
CA VAL A 8 -7.19 6.93 -3.17
C VAL A 8 -6.20 5.89 -3.68
N ALA A 9 -6.71 4.80 -4.24
CA ALA A 9 -5.84 3.75 -4.76
C ALA A 9 -4.97 4.25 -5.89
N ARG A 10 -5.53 5.04 -6.78
CA ARG A 10 -4.78 5.58 -7.91
C ARG A 10 -3.66 6.51 -7.44
N ALA A 11 -4.00 7.40 -6.53
CA ALA A 11 -3.01 8.34 -5.98
C ALA A 11 -1.92 7.59 -5.22
N GLY A 12 -2.31 6.59 -4.46
CA GLY A 12 -1.36 5.79 -3.71
C GLY A 12 -0.39 5.06 -4.62
N ARG A 13 -0.90 4.49 -5.71
CA ARG A 13 -0.02 3.81 -6.66
C ARG A 13 0.96 4.76 -7.32
N LYS A 14 0.54 5.99 -7.59
CA LYS A 14 1.46 6.97 -8.16
C LYS A 14 2.61 7.28 -7.21
N VAL A 15 2.30 7.42 -5.94
CA VAL A 15 3.36 7.64 -4.95
C VAL A 15 4.27 6.42 -4.87
N TYR A 16 3.67 5.22 -4.84
CA TYR A 16 4.44 3.99 -4.79
C TYR A 16 5.42 3.90 -5.97
N GLU A 17 4.96 4.24 -7.17
CA GLU A 17 5.80 4.13 -8.35
C GLU A 17 7.06 5.00 -8.27
N ARG A 18 6.96 6.14 -7.61
CA ARG A 18 8.11 7.02 -7.44
C ARG A 18 9.18 6.38 -6.55
N HIS A 19 8.77 5.46 -5.67
CA HIS A 19 9.68 4.82 -4.72
C HIS A 19 9.89 3.35 -5.02
N ARG A 20 9.27 2.87 -6.08
CA ARG A 20 9.17 1.44 -6.34
C ARG A 20 10.51 0.73 -6.41
N ALA A 21 11.46 1.27 -7.17
CA ALA A 21 12.74 0.61 -7.36
C ALA A 21 13.45 0.41 -6.03
N ASP A 22 13.47 1.45 -5.22
CA ASP A 22 14.13 1.41 -3.93
C ASP A 22 13.40 0.49 -2.96
N LEU A 23 12.08 0.60 -2.92
CA LEU A 23 11.27 -0.24 -2.05
C LEU A 23 11.44 -1.71 -2.39
N GLU A 24 11.37 -2.05 -3.66
CA GLU A 24 11.45 -3.45 -4.06
C GLU A 24 12.86 -4.00 -3.93
N ARG A 25 13.86 -3.15 -3.97
CA ARG A 25 15.23 -3.59 -3.76
C ARG A 25 15.53 -3.90 -2.30
N HIS A 26 15.03 -3.06 -1.40
CA HIS A 26 15.44 -3.14 0.01
C HIS A 26 14.35 -3.60 0.97
N HIS A 27 13.09 -3.55 0.57
CA HIS A 27 11.98 -3.74 1.50
C HIS A 27 10.90 -4.69 0.97
N ARG A 28 11.28 -5.60 0.10
CA ARG A 28 10.32 -6.53 -0.48
C ARG A 28 9.66 -7.34 0.63
N GLY A 29 8.33 -7.45 0.54
CA GLY A 29 7.57 -8.19 1.54
C GLY A 29 7.07 -7.36 2.70
N HIS A 30 7.62 -6.17 2.88
CA HIS A 30 7.12 -5.25 3.90
C HIS A 30 5.83 -4.62 3.44
N PHE A 31 5.12 -4.00 4.39
CA PHE A 31 3.93 -3.23 4.07
C PHE A 31 4.29 -1.76 3.99
N VAL A 32 3.69 -1.07 3.04
CA VAL A 32 3.88 0.36 2.91
C VAL A 32 2.51 1.03 2.97
N LEU A 33 2.39 1.99 3.89
CA LEU A 33 1.18 2.78 4.02
C LEU A 33 1.48 4.15 3.46
N ILE A 34 0.63 4.61 2.57
CA ILE A 34 0.83 5.87 1.86
C ILE A 34 -0.28 6.83 2.25
N ASP A 35 0.11 7.98 2.78
CA ASP A 35 -0.85 9.05 3.03
C ASP A 35 -0.91 9.86 1.72
N ILE A 36 -2.06 9.86 1.07
CA ILE A 36 -2.12 10.46 -0.26
C ILE A 36 -2.16 11.98 -0.23
N ARG A 37 -2.40 12.57 0.93
CA ARG A 37 -2.34 14.03 1.06
C ARG A 37 -0.92 14.52 1.19
N SER A 38 -0.18 13.95 2.13
CA SER A 38 1.19 14.36 2.37
C SER A 38 2.16 13.70 1.40
N GLU A 39 1.73 12.59 0.81
CA GLU A 39 2.53 11.74 -0.05
C GLU A 39 3.70 11.09 0.69
N ARG A 40 3.60 11.02 2.00
CA ARG A 40 4.59 10.31 2.82
C ARG A 40 4.28 8.84 2.85
N ILE A 41 5.33 8.04 3.00
CA ILE A 41 5.19 6.58 3.05
C ILE A 41 5.73 6.09 4.39
N TYR A 42 5.11 5.02 4.88
CA TYR A 42 5.48 4.41 6.16
C TYR A 42 5.62 2.93 5.96
N LEU A 43 6.81 2.41 6.27
CA LEU A 43 7.14 1.01 6.07
C LEU A 43 7.12 0.28 7.40
N ALA A 44 6.60 -0.94 7.37
CA ALA A 44 6.61 -1.81 8.54
C ALA A 44 6.46 -3.25 8.07
N ASP A 45 6.69 -4.18 8.97
CA ASP A 45 6.52 -5.59 8.64
C ASP A 45 5.09 -6.07 8.86
N SER A 46 4.20 -5.16 9.28
CA SER A 46 2.78 -5.47 9.42
C SER A 46 1.96 -4.23 9.10
N PRO A 47 0.69 -4.41 8.70
CA PRO A 47 -0.18 -3.26 8.47
C PRO A 47 -0.35 -2.41 9.74
N GLU A 48 -0.50 -3.05 10.88
CA GLU A 48 -0.65 -2.33 12.14
C GLU A 48 0.55 -1.45 12.45
N GLY A 49 1.74 -1.99 12.17
CA GLY A 49 2.96 -1.24 12.39
C GLY A 49 3.04 -0.01 11.51
N ALA A 50 2.62 -0.16 10.26
CA ALA A 50 2.62 0.97 9.33
C ALA A 50 1.65 2.06 9.78
N TYR A 51 0.45 1.66 10.20
CA TYR A 51 -0.54 2.62 10.71
C TYR A 51 -0.03 3.32 11.98
N ARG A 52 0.65 2.56 12.84
CA ARG A 52 1.20 3.13 14.07
C ARG A 52 2.22 4.22 13.77
N LYS A 53 3.07 3.97 12.76
CA LYS A 53 4.06 4.96 12.38
C LYS A 53 3.41 6.23 11.81
N ALA A 54 2.40 6.05 10.97
CA ALA A 54 1.68 7.19 10.40
C ALA A 54 0.99 7.99 11.50
N SER A 55 0.40 7.28 12.45
CA SER A 55 -0.28 7.92 13.56
C SER A 55 0.67 8.74 14.42
N ALA A 56 1.88 8.22 14.61
CA ALA A 56 2.90 8.94 15.38
C ALA A 56 3.28 10.25 14.70
N GLU A 57 3.15 10.30 13.37
CA GLU A 57 3.41 11.51 12.60
C GLU A 57 2.15 12.34 12.39
N ARG A 58 1.07 11.95 13.07
CA ARG A 58 -0.21 12.66 13.02
C ARG A 58 -0.83 12.74 11.64
N GLU A 59 -0.55 11.74 10.82
CA GLU A 59 -1.16 11.67 9.52
C GLU A 59 -2.62 11.27 9.65
N VAL A 60 -3.45 11.84 8.80
CA VAL A 60 -4.89 11.58 8.86
C VAL A 60 -5.42 10.87 7.63
N GLY A 61 -4.60 10.72 6.61
CA GLY A 61 -5.02 10.06 5.40
C GLY A 61 -5.81 10.95 4.48
N PRO A 62 -6.51 10.36 3.52
CA PRO A 62 -6.74 8.91 3.39
C PRO A 62 -5.47 8.16 3.08
N PHE A 63 -5.49 6.87 3.39
CA PHE A 63 -4.32 6.02 3.23
C PHE A 63 -4.55 4.95 2.17
N HIS A 64 -3.46 4.55 1.55
CA HIS A 64 -3.45 3.39 0.68
C HIS A 64 -2.38 2.43 1.20
N LEU A 65 -2.77 1.19 1.43
CA LEU A 65 -1.87 0.18 1.98
C LEU A 65 -1.49 -0.79 0.87
N MET A 66 -0.18 -1.05 0.74
CA MET A 66 0.31 -2.01 -0.23
C MET A 66 1.38 -2.87 0.40
N ARG A 67 1.61 -4.04 -0.20
CA ARG A 67 2.73 -4.87 0.19
C ARG A 67 3.78 -4.75 -0.89
N VAL A 68 5.01 -4.43 -0.48
CA VAL A 68 6.08 -4.16 -1.42
C VAL A 68 6.42 -5.41 -2.24
N GLY A 69 6.40 -5.26 -3.54
CA GLY A 69 6.73 -6.34 -4.45
C GLY A 69 5.59 -7.29 -4.76
N GLU A 70 4.43 -7.07 -4.18
CA GLU A 70 3.28 -7.96 -4.37
C GLU A 70 2.36 -7.37 -5.43
N ARG A 71 2.55 -7.83 -6.68
CA ARG A 71 1.73 -7.28 -7.71
C ARG A 71 0.26 -7.64 -7.55
N ALA A 72 -0.02 -8.84 -7.06
CA ALA A 72 -1.38 -9.27 -6.88
C ALA A 72 -2.12 -8.48 -5.82
N ALA A 73 -1.39 -7.86 -4.93
CA ALA A 73 -2.01 -7.13 -3.84
C ALA A 73 -2.92 -6.03 -4.33
N TYR A 74 -2.70 -5.58 -5.50
CA TYR A 74 -3.51 -4.50 -5.98
C TYR A 74 -4.53 -4.90 -7.00
N ARG A 75 -4.74 -6.14 -7.09
CA ARG A 75 -5.83 -6.53 -7.88
C ARG A 75 -6.99 -6.91 -7.08
N SER A 76 -6.77 -7.14 -6.40
CA SER A 76 -7.61 -7.52 -5.70
C SER A 76 -8.59 -8.08 -5.95
N ARG A 77 -8.18 -8.68 -6.85
CA ARG A 77 -8.58 -9.35 -7.30
C ARG A 77 -9.10 -10.07 -7.20
N ARG A 78 -9.27 -10.11 -7.66
CA ARG A 78 -9.80 -10.77 -7.85
C ARG A 78 -9.96 -11.58 -7.52
N LEU A 79 -9.64 -11.75 -7.52
CA LEU A 79 -9.90 -12.57 -7.32
C LEU A 79 -10.09 -13.21 -7.10
N THR A 80 -9.76 -13.52 -7.30
CA THR A 80 -10.01 -14.31 -7.12
C THR A 80 -10.01 -14.83 -6.92
N ASN A 81 -9.55 -15.15 -7.07
CA ASN A 81 -9.59 -15.86 -6.85
C ASN A 81 -9.31 -16.24 -6.51
N GLY A 82 -8.77 -16.52 -6.67
CA GLY A 82 -8.61 -17.09 -6.31
C GLY A 82 -8.12 -17.37 -6.07
N VAL A 83 -7.88 -17.59 -6.19
CA VAL A 83 -7.69 -18.00 -5.97
C VAL A 83 -7.24 -18.02 -5.79
N ASP A 84 -6.75 -18.34 -5.72
CA ASP A 84 -6.62 -18.48 -5.57
C ASP A 84 -6.14 -18.60 -5.37
N THR A 85 -5.70 -18.88 -5.50
CA THR A 85 -5.58 -19.08 -5.41
C THR A 85 -5.08 -19.25 -5.29
N ARG A 86 -4.59 -19.65 -5.38
CA ARG A 86 -4.44 -19.81 -5.38
C ARG A 86 -4.11 -19.98 -5.17
N VAL A 87 -3.73 -19.99 -5.17
CA VAL A 87 -3.75 -20.14 -5.06
C VAL A 87 -3.38 -20.30 -4.98
N THR A 88 -2.90 -20.49 -4.96
CA THR A 88 -2.93 -20.63 -4.88
C THR A 88 -2.66 -20.92 -4.87
N ARG A 89 -2.12 -21.32 -5.05
CA ARG A 89 -2.22 -21.46 -5.12
C ARG A 89 -2.31 -21.54 -5.16
#